data_fabf8fe1e38f6185a059cb0989485366
#
_entry.id   fabf8fe1e38f6185a059cb0989485366
#
_cell.length_a   1.000
_cell.length_b   1.000
_cell.length_c   1.000
_cell.angle_alpha   90.00
_cell.angle_beta   90.00
_cell.angle_gamma   90.00
#
_symmetry.space_group_name_H-M   'P 1'
#
loop_
_entity.id
_entity.type
_entity.pdbx_description
1 polymer ?
#
loop_
_entity_poly.entity_id
_entity_poly.type
_entity_poly.pdbx_seq_one_letter_code
_entity_poly.pdbx_strand_id
1 'polypeptide(L)'
;MRYLKYFIFVILQLAIVELVVWFHTDGLGWHIAELAPSDAITLWGTVTTIVFLVFSVLALWNIDQKMHELNEMKKNIGEKFNNIETKNREVMLEADKAQRDIVKKAEEQIKLILDKSTFRQNFYDSLTRIANLPDPGRQVQEYTHFLRTSSGIEGINYAYVHICRGDAYLLLSRADKALADYQMAAKLDTQTVAPFLALGNFYVNRKDYKKSIEMYEKGLQIDPQDDNLMMNIANSYSAMGEYAKADEYYDRALTFNPDLAMAYYNKARLAIEKKDDLWKEKSMTYLNHCIKIMPYYYQSNINKAGLLREDNKNAEAAEVLTKVIEATQVPDYVMAILQRGIAYRLQGLMPQALNDFNTVLLYQPHNIQNLSNLVQTYYAMRFFNEAMHFAGLGLKEANKQNWHHCDVEFSEVINRIKAMARLNTVEQNDSSVDTIK
;
A
#
# COMPACT_ATOMS: atom_id res chain seq x y z
N MET A 1 -33.94 20.22 -23.40
CA MET A 1 -33.36 19.33 -22.39
C MET A 1 -33.69 17.84 -22.58
N ARG A 2 -34.95 17.44 -22.83
CA ARG A 2 -35.35 16.01 -23.05
C ARG A 2 -34.55 15.35 -24.20
N TYR A 3 -34.45 16.02 -25.35
CA TYR A 3 -33.72 15.46 -26.51
C TYR A 3 -32.22 15.39 -26.32
N LEU A 4 -31.64 16.30 -25.54
CA LEU A 4 -30.21 16.28 -25.23
C LEU A 4 -29.87 15.11 -24.30
N LYS A 5 -30.73 14.81 -23.31
CA LYS A 5 -30.58 13.67 -22.42
C LYS A 5 -30.71 12.33 -23.18
N TYR A 6 -31.65 12.24 -24.09
CA TYR A 6 -31.85 11.08 -24.97
C TYR A 6 -30.66 10.88 -25.92
N PHE A 7 -30.16 11.98 -26.47
CA PHE A 7 -29.00 11.98 -27.36
C PHE A 7 -27.70 11.52 -26.62
N ILE A 8 -27.48 12.02 -25.42
CA ILE A 8 -26.36 11.59 -24.57
C ILE A 8 -26.48 10.07 -24.21
N PHE A 9 -27.71 9.61 -23.93
CA PHE A 9 -27.95 8.19 -23.63
C PHE A 9 -27.66 7.30 -24.84
N VAL A 10 -28.09 7.72 -26.05
CA VAL A 10 -27.84 6.98 -27.30
C VAL A 10 -26.33 6.96 -27.63
N ILE A 11 -25.61 8.08 -27.44
CA ILE A 11 -24.16 8.13 -27.64
C ILE A 11 -23.42 7.22 -26.64
N LEU A 12 -23.85 7.21 -25.39
CA LEU A 12 -23.26 6.31 -24.37
C LEU A 12 -23.52 4.83 -24.68
N GLN A 13 -24.71 4.49 -25.15
CA GLN A 13 -25.04 3.13 -25.62
C GLN A 13 -24.18 2.73 -26.83
N LEU A 14 -24.01 3.63 -27.80
CA LEU A 14 -23.17 3.38 -28.96
C LEU A 14 -21.70 3.24 -28.59
N ALA A 15 -21.21 4.07 -27.68
CA ALA A 15 -19.83 3.97 -27.17
C ALA A 15 -19.58 2.65 -26.41
N ILE A 16 -20.58 2.16 -25.65
CA ILE A 16 -20.49 0.85 -24.97
C ILE A 16 -20.52 -0.29 -26.01
N VAL A 17 -21.37 -0.19 -27.03
CA VAL A 17 -21.43 -1.19 -28.10
C VAL A 17 -20.13 -1.20 -28.90
N GLU A 18 -19.59 -0.03 -29.26
CA GLU A 18 -18.29 0.06 -29.94
C GLU A 18 -17.15 -0.48 -29.08
N LEU A 19 -17.15 -0.21 -27.78
CA LEU A 19 -16.16 -0.76 -26.84
C LEU A 19 -16.26 -2.29 -26.77
N VAL A 20 -17.47 -2.84 -26.70
CA VAL A 20 -17.74 -4.29 -26.69
C VAL A 20 -17.37 -4.94 -28.01
N VAL A 21 -17.68 -4.29 -29.14
CA VAL A 21 -17.30 -4.75 -30.50
C VAL A 21 -15.79 -4.70 -30.68
N TRP A 22 -15.12 -3.63 -30.24
CA TRP A 22 -13.66 -3.48 -30.28
C TRP A 22 -12.96 -4.59 -29.47
N PHE A 23 -13.46 -4.90 -28.26
CA PHE A 23 -13.00 -6.02 -27.46
C PHE A 23 -13.19 -7.39 -28.14
N HIS A 24 -14.21 -7.51 -28.98
CA HIS A 24 -14.53 -8.79 -29.65
C HIS A 24 -13.77 -8.98 -30.98
N THR A 25 -13.54 -7.88 -31.72
CA THR A 25 -12.97 -7.93 -33.09
C THR A 25 -11.45 -7.94 -33.10
N ASP A 26 -10.77 -7.35 -32.11
CA ASP A 26 -9.31 -7.25 -32.09
C ASP A 26 -8.61 -8.44 -31.38
N GLY A 27 -9.34 -9.52 -31.10
CA GLY A 27 -8.74 -10.75 -30.56
C GLY A 27 -8.17 -10.60 -29.13
N LEU A 28 -8.46 -9.51 -28.44
CA LEU A 28 -8.04 -9.24 -27.03
C LEU A 28 -8.84 -10.03 -26.00
N GLY A 29 -9.80 -10.84 -26.45
CA GLY A 29 -10.48 -11.82 -25.61
C GLY A 29 -9.45 -12.82 -25.05
N TRP A 30 -9.30 -12.83 -23.72
CA TRP A 30 -8.67 -13.92 -22.96
C TRP A 30 -7.20 -13.81 -22.52
N HIS A 31 -6.43 -12.81 -22.91
CA HIS A 31 -5.08 -12.61 -22.38
C HIS A 31 -4.94 -11.56 -21.26
N ILE A 32 -6.02 -11.32 -20.50
CA ILE A 32 -6.00 -10.42 -19.32
C ILE A 32 -5.02 -10.94 -18.24
N ALA A 33 -4.73 -12.23 -18.22
CA ALA A 33 -3.75 -12.83 -17.33
C ALA A 33 -2.29 -12.49 -17.68
N GLU A 34 -2.04 -11.97 -18.89
CA GLU A 34 -0.70 -11.62 -19.39
C GLU A 34 -0.44 -10.10 -19.39
N LEU A 35 -1.44 -9.27 -19.06
CA LEU A 35 -1.24 -7.83 -18.94
C LEU A 35 -0.51 -7.49 -17.63
N ALA A 36 0.42 -6.56 -17.73
CA ALA A 36 1.02 -5.98 -16.53
C ALA A 36 -0.09 -5.43 -15.61
N PRO A 37 0.05 -5.59 -14.28
CA PRO A 37 -1.00 -5.16 -13.32
C PRO A 37 -1.45 -3.70 -13.49
N SER A 38 -0.55 -2.81 -13.93
CA SER A 38 -0.83 -1.40 -14.23
C SER A 38 -1.77 -1.22 -15.42
N ASP A 39 -1.65 -2.02 -16.46
CA ASP A 39 -2.42 -1.89 -17.70
C ASP A 39 -3.81 -2.51 -17.53
N ALA A 40 -3.89 -3.61 -16.78
CA ALA A 40 -5.15 -4.19 -16.34
C ALA A 40 -5.95 -3.19 -15.48
N ILE A 41 -5.33 -2.55 -14.49
CA ILE A 41 -5.96 -1.54 -13.62
C ILE A 41 -6.46 -0.34 -14.43
N THR A 42 -5.70 0.13 -15.41
CA THR A 42 -6.07 1.29 -16.25
C THR A 42 -7.24 0.94 -17.18
N LEU A 43 -7.22 -0.23 -17.78
CA LEU A 43 -8.30 -0.74 -18.62
C LEU A 43 -9.59 -0.90 -17.82
N TRP A 44 -9.48 -1.51 -16.63
CA TRP A 44 -10.60 -1.72 -15.70
C TRP A 44 -11.16 -0.40 -15.18
N GLY A 45 -10.32 0.59 -14.87
CA GLY A 45 -10.73 1.92 -14.41
C GLY A 45 -11.59 2.69 -15.44
N THR A 46 -11.28 2.58 -16.73
CA THR A 46 -12.05 3.27 -17.78
C THR A 46 -13.43 2.66 -18.00
N VAL A 47 -13.53 1.33 -18.06
CA VAL A 47 -14.82 0.64 -18.26
C VAL A 47 -15.74 0.85 -17.05
N THR A 48 -15.20 0.78 -15.82
CA THR A 48 -15.99 1.03 -14.60
C THR A 48 -16.51 2.44 -14.50
N THR A 49 -15.74 3.43 -14.97
CA THR A 49 -16.19 4.83 -15.00
C THR A 49 -17.37 5.02 -15.94
N ILE A 50 -17.36 4.37 -17.11
CA ILE A 50 -18.45 4.44 -18.08
C ILE A 50 -19.73 3.78 -17.53
N VAL A 51 -19.62 2.61 -16.92
CA VAL A 51 -20.76 1.91 -16.31
C VAL A 51 -21.36 2.71 -15.15
N PHE A 52 -20.51 3.30 -14.30
CA PHE A 52 -20.95 4.18 -13.21
C PHE A 52 -21.68 5.44 -13.73
N LEU A 53 -21.17 6.08 -14.80
CA LEU A 53 -21.82 7.21 -15.44
C LEU A 53 -23.21 6.84 -15.95
N VAL A 54 -23.37 5.68 -16.58
CA VAL A 54 -24.67 5.20 -17.07
C VAL A 54 -25.66 4.99 -15.93
N PHE A 55 -25.25 4.32 -14.84
CA PHE A 55 -26.11 4.10 -13.67
C PHE A 55 -26.42 5.41 -12.92
N SER A 56 -25.47 6.32 -12.83
CA SER A 56 -25.66 7.63 -12.20
C SER A 56 -26.62 8.51 -13.03
N VAL A 57 -26.52 8.48 -14.36
CA VAL A 57 -27.44 9.22 -15.27
C VAL A 57 -28.85 8.63 -15.19
N LEU A 58 -29.00 7.29 -15.10
CA LEU A 58 -30.31 6.64 -14.92
C LEU A 58 -30.92 6.98 -13.57
N ALA A 59 -30.11 7.03 -12.50
CA ALA A 59 -30.56 7.43 -11.17
C ALA A 59 -30.97 8.91 -11.13
N LEU A 60 -30.19 9.79 -11.72
CA LEU A 60 -30.50 11.24 -11.82
C LEU A 60 -31.72 11.50 -12.69
N TRP A 61 -31.88 10.77 -13.80
CA TRP A 61 -33.06 10.86 -14.66
C TRP A 61 -34.33 10.45 -13.92
N ASN A 62 -34.28 9.37 -13.12
CA ASN A 62 -35.41 8.92 -12.30
C ASN A 62 -35.74 9.93 -11.20
N ILE A 63 -34.74 10.58 -10.59
CA ILE A 63 -34.91 11.64 -9.59
C ILE A 63 -35.53 12.90 -10.22
N ASP A 64 -35.05 13.33 -11.39
CA ASP A 64 -35.54 14.54 -12.07
C ASP A 64 -36.98 14.36 -12.53
N GLN A 65 -37.34 13.16 -13.01
CA GLN A 65 -38.70 12.84 -13.39
C GLN A 65 -39.64 12.82 -12.18
N LYS A 66 -39.22 12.22 -11.07
CA LYS A 66 -39.97 12.23 -9.80
C LYS A 66 -40.07 13.62 -9.18
N MET A 67 -39.05 14.47 -9.34
CA MET A 67 -39.07 15.86 -8.87
C MET A 67 -40.04 16.72 -9.68
N HIS A 68 -40.15 16.47 -11.00
CA HIS A 68 -41.12 17.16 -11.84
C HIS A 68 -42.56 16.81 -11.47
N GLU A 69 -42.84 15.52 -11.20
CA GLU A 69 -44.15 15.03 -10.71
C GLU A 69 -44.48 15.61 -9.32
N LEU A 70 -43.50 15.76 -8.44
CA LEU A 70 -43.66 16.37 -7.11
C LEU A 70 -43.96 17.87 -7.17
N ASN A 71 -43.37 18.60 -8.14
CA ASN A 71 -43.62 20.03 -8.33
C ASN A 71 -45.00 20.31 -8.95
N GLU A 72 -45.47 19.44 -9.82
CA GLU A 72 -46.85 19.50 -10.30
C GLU A 72 -47.88 19.17 -9.23
N MET A 73 -47.59 18.16 -8.37
CA MET A 73 -48.43 17.86 -7.20
C MET A 73 -48.47 19.02 -6.22
N LYS A 74 -47.36 19.69 -5.93
CA LYS A 74 -47.31 20.90 -5.08
C LYS A 74 -48.20 22.00 -5.61
N LYS A 75 -48.32 22.16 -6.91
CA LYS A 75 -49.13 23.17 -7.60
C LYS A 75 -50.63 22.85 -7.51
N ASN A 76 -50.97 21.55 -7.46
CA ASN A 76 -52.35 21.06 -7.35
C ASN A 76 -52.84 20.81 -5.90
N ILE A 77 -51.95 20.84 -4.92
CA ILE A 77 -52.27 20.56 -3.50
C ILE A 77 -53.20 21.63 -2.85
N GLY A 78 -53.27 22.81 -3.41
CA GLY A 78 -54.17 23.84 -2.90
C GLY A 78 -55.66 23.59 -3.07
N GLU A 79 -56.03 22.74 -4.02
CA GLU A 79 -57.46 22.64 -4.37
C GLU A 79 -58.15 21.27 -4.13
N LYS A 80 -57.40 20.19 -3.81
CA LYS A 80 -58.00 18.84 -3.74
C LYS A 80 -57.43 17.92 -2.63
N PHE A 81 -57.45 18.39 -1.38
CA PHE A 81 -56.93 17.62 -0.29
C PHE A 81 -57.66 16.29 -0.01
N ASN A 82 -58.96 16.20 -0.41
CA ASN A 82 -59.79 15.00 -0.17
C ASN A 82 -59.72 13.88 -1.24
N ASN A 83 -58.98 14.10 -2.34
CA ASN A 83 -58.79 13.08 -3.42
C ASN A 83 -57.37 12.50 -3.45
N ILE A 84 -56.49 12.91 -2.54
CA ILE A 84 -55.09 12.63 -2.61
C ILE A 84 -54.75 11.22 -2.08
N GLU A 85 -55.44 10.73 -1.03
CA GLU A 85 -55.13 9.40 -0.46
C GLU A 85 -55.38 8.24 -1.40
N THR A 86 -56.47 8.32 -2.16
CA THR A 86 -56.82 7.26 -3.14
C THR A 86 -55.91 7.30 -4.36
N LYS A 87 -55.56 8.49 -4.87
CA LYS A 87 -54.67 8.62 -6.01
C LYS A 87 -53.20 8.33 -5.66
N ASN A 88 -52.76 8.68 -4.49
CA ASN A 88 -51.41 8.34 -4.03
C ASN A 88 -51.24 6.81 -3.87
N ARG A 89 -52.27 6.13 -3.44
CA ARG A 89 -52.26 4.66 -3.33
C ARG A 89 -52.20 3.98 -4.71
N GLU A 90 -52.93 4.50 -5.69
CA GLU A 90 -52.88 3.98 -7.08
C GLU A 90 -51.54 4.29 -7.75
N VAL A 91 -51.00 5.49 -7.60
CA VAL A 91 -49.68 5.91 -8.14
C VAL A 91 -48.53 5.14 -7.47
N MET A 92 -48.60 4.90 -6.14
CA MET A 92 -47.65 4.02 -5.47
C MET A 92 -47.71 2.58 -5.94
N LEU A 93 -48.93 2.06 -6.16
CA LEU A 93 -49.11 0.71 -6.70
C LEU A 93 -48.64 0.59 -8.16
N GLU A 94 -48.88 1.60 -8.98
CA GLU A 94 -48.35 1.65 -10.36
C GLU A 94 -46.87 1.86 -10.42
N ALA A 95 -46.28 2.72 -9.55
CA ALA A 95 -44.84 2.90 -9.42
C ALA A 95 -44.14 1.65 -8.92
N ASP A 96 -44.71 0.99 -7.93
CA ASP A 96 -44.21 -0.27 -7.36
C ASP A 96 -44.32 -1.44 -8.40
N LYS A 97 -45.37 -1.40 -9.23
CA LYS A 97 -45.52 -2.33 -10.35
C LYS A 97 -44.55 -2.04 -11.48
N ALA A 98 -44.38 -0.73 -11.85
CA ALA A 98 -43.41 -0.31 -12.85
C ALA A 98 -41.97 -0.56 -12.41
N GLN A 99 -41.67 -0.37 -11.12
CA GLN A 99 -40.38 -0.70 -10.54
C GLN A 99 -40.09 -2.21 -10.55
N ARG A 100 -41.10 -3.04 -10.23
CA ARG A 100 -40.98 -4.51 -10.36
C ARG A 100 -40.83 -4.96 -11.81
N ASP A 101 -41.53 -4.34 -12.74
CA ASP A 101 -41.42 -4.62 -14.17
C ASP A 101 -40.08 -4.17 -14.76
N ILE A 102 -39.54 -3.04 -14.28
CA ILE A 102 -38.20 -2.56 -14.65
C ILE A 102 -37.12 -3.49 -14.07
N VAL A 103 -37.23 -3.87 -12.79
CA VAL A 103 -36.33 -4.82 -12.17
C VAL A 103 -36.38 -6.17 -12.89
N LYS A 104 -37.59 -6.68 -13.18
CA LYS A 104 -37.77 -7.93 -13.91
C LYS A 104 -37.22 -7.85 -15.35
N LYS A 105 -37.46 -6.77 -16.06
CA LYS A 105 -36.86 -6.52 -17.40
C LYS A 105 -35.36 -6.33 -17.34
N ALA A 106 -34.84 -5.67 -16.30
CA ALA A 106 -33.41 -5.56 -16.07
C ALA A 106 -32.79 -6.92 -15.74
N GLU A 107 -33.45 -7.75 -14.92
CA GLU A 107 -33.02 -9.12 -14.62
C GLU A 107 -33.08 -10.00 -15.89
N GLU A 108 -34.11 -9.88 -16.73
CA GLU A 108 -34.22 -10.58 -18.01
C GLU A 108 -33.18 -10.09 -19.02
N GLN A 109 -32.90 -8.78 -19.10
CA GLN A 109 -31.83 -8.22 -19.96
C GLN A 109 -30.43 -8.56 -19.44
N ILE A 110 -30.23 -8.51 -18.15
CA ILE A 110 -29.00 -9.00 -17.51
C ILE A 110 -28.80 -10.47 -17.85
N LYS A 111 -29.83 -11.28 -17.77
CA LYS A 111 -29.78 -12.69 -18.12
C LYS A 111 -29.52 -12.96 -19.60
N LEU A 112 -29.99 -12.05 -20.49
CA LEU A 112 -29.78 -12.14 -21.95
C LEU A 112 -28.40 -11.60 -22.40
N ILE A 113 -27.85 -10.60 -21.70
CA ILE A 113 -26.52 -10.00 -21.97
C ILE A 113 -25.41 -10.85 -21.38
N LEU A 114 -25.75 -11.75 -20.46
CA LEU A 114 -24.82 -12.61 -19.74
C LEU A 114 -24.50 -13.90 -20.51
N ASP A 115 -23.92 -13.77 -21.70
CA ASP A 115 -23.02 -14.83 -22.16
C ASP A 115 -21.87 -14.93 -21.11
N LYS A 116 -21.50 -16.18 -20.75
CA LYS A 116 -20.62 -16.47 -19.59
C LYS A 116 -19.30 -15.65 -19.57
N SER A 117 -18.85 -15.15 -20.71
CA SER A 117 -17.66 -14.33 -20.86
C SER A 117 -17.84 -12.88 -20.41
N THR A 118 -18.94 -12.26 -20.78
CA THR A 118 -19.25 -10.84 -20.48
C THR A 118 -19.56 -10.66 -18.98
N PHE A 119 -20.15 -11.67 -18.36
CA PHE A 119 -20.46 -11.66 -16.94
C PHE A 119 -19.22 -11.65 -16.07
N ARG A 120 -18.23 -12.49 -16.38
CA ARG A 120 -16.97 -12.56 -15.63
C ARG A 120 -16.23 -11.22 -15.68
N GLN A 121 -16.29 -10.54 -16.82
CA GLN A 121 -15.66 -9.23 -17.01
C GLN A 121 -16.31 -8.13 -16.14
N ASN A 122 -17.65 -8.03 -16.23
CA ASN A 122 -18.41 -7.06 -15.43
C ASN A 122 -18.31 -7.29 -13.91
N PHE A 123 -18.10 -8.54 -13.50
CA PHE A 123 -17.84 -8.90 -12.11
C PHE A 123 -16.53 -8.27 -11.60
N TYR A 124 -15.42 -8.50 -12.31
CA TYR A 124 -14.12 -7.94 -11.91
C TYR A 124 -14.09 -6.42 -11.98
N ASP A 125 -14.79 -5.83 -12.94
CA ASP A 125 -14.94 -4.37 -13.06
C ASP A 125 -15.61 -3.76 -11.83
N SER A 126 -16.69 -4.37 -11.40
CA SER A 126 -17.41 -3.93 -10.20
C SER A 126 -16.53 -4.03 -8.95
N LEU A 127 -15.78 -5.11 -8.80
CA LEU A 127 -14.86 -5.27 -7.66
C LEU A 127 -13.71 -4.27 -7.70
N THR A 128 -13.13 -4.03 -8.86
CA THR A 128 -12.07 -3.04 -9.03
C THR A 128 -12.56 -1.62 -8.71
N ARG A 129 -13.78 -1.28 -9.15
CA ARG A 129 -14.42 -0.01 -8.80
C ARG A 129 -14.57 0.14 -7.29
N ILE A 130 -15.06 -0.90 -6.61
CA ILE A 130 -15.24 -0.89 -5.15
C ILE A 130 -13.89 -0.76 -4.45
N ALA A 131 -12.87 -1.52 -4.90
CA ALA A 131 -11.53 -1.48 -4.34
C ALA A 131 -10.88 -0.09 -4.45
N ASN A 132 -11.19 0.65 -5.52
CA ASN A 132 -10.66 2.01 -5.76
C ASN A 132 -11.43 3.12 -5.03
N LEU A 133 -12.47 2.82 -4.27
CA LEU A 133 -13.14 3.82 -3.44
C LEU A 133 -12.17 4.29 -2.33
N PRO A 134 -12.03 5.60 -2.11
CA PRO A 134 -11.07 6.13 -1.13
C PRO A 134 -11.48 5.88 0.33
N ASP A 135 -12.77 5.60 0.58
CA ASP A 135 -13.30 5.34 1.92
C ASP A 135 -13.54 3.85 2.16
N PRO A 136 -12.76 3.20 3.05
CA PRO A 136 -12.95 1.79 3.39
C PRO A 136 -14.34 1.47 3.95
N GLY A 137 -15.01 2.44 4.61
CA GLY A 137 -16.38 2.27 5.08
C GLY A 137 -17.37 2.09 3.94
N ARG A 138 -17.20 2.87 2.87
CA ARG A 138 -17.97 2.70 1.62
C ARG A 138 -17.63 1.40 0.91
N GLN A 139 -16.36 1.01 0.86
CA GLN A 139 -15.96 -0.29 0.30
C GLN A 139 -16.73 -1.43 0.97
N VAL A 140 -16.77 -1.47 2.31
CA VAL A 140 -17.52 -2.48 3.07
C VAL A 140 -19.01 -2.47 2.73
N GLN A 141 -19.62 -1.28 2.62
CA GLN A 141 -21.04 -1.16 2.26
C GLN A 141 -21.32 -1.72 0.86
N GLU A 142 -20.52 -1.34 -0.11
CA GLU A 142 -20.65 -1.77 -1.50
C GLU A 142 -20.41 -3.30 -1.65
N TYR A 143 -19.36 -3.86 -1.03
CA TYR A 143 -19.15 -5.31 -1.02
C TYR A 143 -20.30 -6.05 -0.33
N THR A 144 -20.85 -5.49 0.74
CA THR A 144 -22.00 -6.08 1.44
C THR A 144 -23.27 -6.03 0.59
N HIS A 145 -23.49 -4.90 -0.09
CA HIS A 145 -24.59 -4.76 -1.05
C HIS A 145 -24.41 -5.75 -2.20
N PHE A 146 -23.20 -5.85 -2.75
CA PHE A 146 -22.89 -6.81 -3.81
C PHE A 146 -23.17 -8.24 -3.41
N LEU A 147 -22.65 -8.69 -2.26
CA LEU A 147 -22.88 -10.06 -1.76
C LEU A 147 -24.36 -10.38 -1.58
N ARG A 148 -25.17 -9.40 -1.19
CA ARG A 148 -26.62 -9.57 -0.99
C ARG A 148 -27.39 -9.63 -2.31
N THR A 149 -27.04 -8.75 -3.25
CA THR A 149 -27.75 -8.60 -4.55
C THR A 149 -27.37 -9.68 -5.56
N SER A 150 -26.13 -10.18 -5.49
CA SER A 150 -25.63 -11.24 -6.37
C SER A 150 -25.80 -12.65 -5.81
N SER A 151 -26.39 -12.80 -4.62
CA SER A 151 -26.55 -14.11 -3.97
C SER A 151 -27.25 -15.12 -4.88
N GLY A 152 -26.62 -16.29 -5.08
CA GLY A 152 -27.15 -17.37 -5.91
C GLY A 152 -26.89 -17.26 -7.40
N ILE A 153 -26.15 -16.24 -7.85
CA ILE A 153 -25.74 -16.14 -9.25
C ILE A 153 -24.53 -17.05 -9.49
N GLU A 154 -24.66 -17.97 -10.43
CA GLU A 154 -23.57 -18.88 -10.80
C GLU A 154 -22.41 -18.13 -11.50
N GLY A 155 -21.17 -18.58 -11.27
CA GLY A 155 -19.97 -18.05 -11.90
C GLY A 155 -19.35 -16.86 -11.18
N ILE A 156 -19.93 -16.37 -10.07
CA ILE A 156 -19.33 -15.38 -9.19
C ILE A 156 -18.35 -16.06 -8.21
N ASN A 157 -17.13 -15.54 -8.13
CA ASN A 157 -16.20 -15.93 -7.08
C ASN A 157 -16.53 -15.16 -5.77
N TYR A 158 -17.49 -15.66 -5.02
CA TYR A 158 -17.89 -15.07 -3.73
C TYR A 158 -16.75 -15.10 -2.70
N ALA A 159 -15.87 -16.11 -2.75
CA ALA A 159 -14.71 -16.19 -1.88
C ALA A 159 -13.81 -14.97 -2.05
N TYR A 160 -13.56 -14.57 -3.29
CA TYR A 160 -12.78 -13.36 -3.57
C TYR A 160 -13.44 -12.08 -3.05
N VAL A 161 -14.77 -11.97 -3.19
CA VAL A 161 -15.52 -10.82 -2.63
C VAL A 161 -15.40 -10.74 -1.11
N HIS A 162 -15.47 -11.90 -0.43
CA HIS A 162 -15.25 -11.96 1.01
C HIS A 162 -13.82 -11.56 1.38
N ILE A 163 -12.80 -11.97 0.61
CA ILE A 163 -11.42 -11.51 0.83
C ILE A 163 -11.34 -9.99 0.73
N CYS A 164 -11.83 -9.40 -0.35
CA CYS A 164 -11.79 -7.94 -0.56
C CYS A 164 -12.54 -7.17 0.56
N ARG A 165 -13.69 -7.68 1.02
CA ARG A 165 -14.40 -7.07 2.15
C ARG A 165 -13.63 -7.23 3.46
N GLY A 166 -12.99 -8.37 3.67
CA GLY A 166 -12.09 -8.63 4.79
C GLY A 166 -10.95 -7.63 4.84
N ASP A 167 -10.30 -7.35 3.69
CA ASP A 167 -9.26 -6.34 3.58
C ASP A 167 -9.77 -4.94 3.96
N ALA A 168 -10.96 -4.56 3.45
CA ALA A 168 -11.59 -3.31 3.81
C ALA A 168 -11.94 -3.22 5.32
N TYR A 169 -12.33 -4.33 5.96
CA TYR A 169 -12.51 -4.37 7.40
C TYR A 169 -11.19 -4.19 8.18
N LEU A 170 -10.06 -4.70 7.66
CA LEU A 170 -8.74 -4.46 8.28
C LEU A 170 -8.37 -2.97 8.25
N LEU A 171 -8.61 -2.29 7.13
CA LEU A 171 -8.39 -0.84 7.04
C LEU A 171 -9.22 -0.04 8.07
N LEU A 172 -10.38 -0.57 8.44
CA LEU A 172 -11.23 -0.01 9.51
C LEU A 172 -10.87 -0.53 10.92
N SER A 173 -9.78 -1.26 11.06
CA SER A 173 -9.38 -1.90 12.33
C SER A 173 -10.43 -2.87 12.91
N ARG A 174 -11.31 -3.44 12.07
CA ARG A 174 -12.37 -4.39 12.45
C ARG A 174 -11.90 -5.83 12.22
N ALA A 175 -10.87 -6.24 12.95
CA ALA A 175 -10.18 -7.51 12.73
C ALA A 175 -11.09 -8.75 12.83
N ASP A 176 -12.06 -8.76 13.78
CA ASP A 176 -12.96 -9.92 13.94
C ASP A 176 -13.85 -10.12 12.73
N LYS A 177 -14.31 -9.02 12.10
CA LYS A 177 -15.12 -9.08 10.88
C LYS A 177 -14.29 -9.51 9.67
N ALA A 178 -13.05 -9.03 9.59
CA ALA A 178 -12.10 -9.47 8.57
C ALA A 178 -11.84 -10.97 8.66
N LEU A 179 -11.58 -11.49 9.86
CA LEU A 179 -11.37 -12.92 10.09
C LEU A 179 -12.58 -13.73 9.67
N ALA A 180 -13.80 -13.30 10.03
CA ALA A 180 -15.02 -13.98 9.65
C ALA A 180 -15.18 -14.06 8.11
N ASP A 181 -14.83 -12.98 7.40
CA ASP A 181 -14.87 -12.96 5.94
C ASP A 181 -13.81 -13.87 5.31
N TYR A 182 -12.57 -13.85 5.78
CA TYR A 182 -11.53 -14.77 5.28
C TYR A 182 -11.86 -16.24 5.55
N GLN A 183 -12.44 -16.54 6.72
CA GLN A 183 -12.93 -17.90 7.02
C GLN A 183 -14.10 -18.31 6.11
N MET A 184 -14.99 -17.37 5.79
CA MET A 184 -16.06 -17.62 4.83
C MET A 184 -15.48 -17.87 3.43
N ALA A 185 -14.51 -17.09 3.00
CA ALA A 185 -13.80 -17.31 1.73
C ALA A 185 -13.19 -18.71 1.65
N ALA A 186 -12.50 -19.16 2.72
CA ALA A 186 -11.91 -20.49 2.76
C ALA A 186 -12.91 -21.64 2.81
N LYS A 187 -14.14 -21.38 3.25
CA LYS A 187 -15.24 -22.35 3.17
C LYS A 187 -15.87 -22.43 1.78
N LEU A 188 -15.94 -21.29 1.09
CA LEU A 188 -16.54 -21.17 -0.23
C LEU A 188 -15.60 -21.67 -1.34
N ASP A 189 -14.30 -21.47 -1.16
CA ASP A 189 -13.29 -21.87 -2.12
C ASP A 189 -12.16 -22.62 -1.42
N THR A 190 -12.17 -23.93 -1.58
CA THR A 190 -11.14 -24.85 -1.06
C THR A 190 -10.16 -25.28 -2.14
N GLN A 191 -10.31 -24.78 -3.38
CA GLN A 191 -9.56 -25.22 -4.54
C GLN A 191 -8.52 -24.19 -5.00
N THR A 192 -8.55 -22.98 -4.43
CA THR A 192 -7.55 -21.94 -4.75
C THR A 192 -6.77 -21.53 -3.51
N VAL A 193 -5.56 -21.02 -3.75
CA VAL A 193 -4.62 -20.57 -2.72
C VAL A 193 -5.10 -19.30 -2.00
N ALA A 194 -5.83 -18.43 -2.70
CA ALA A 194 -6.14 -17.08 -2.27
C ALA A 194 -6.76 -16.95 -0.86
N PRO A 195 -7.78 -17.76 -0.46
CA PRO A 195 -8.35 -17.67 0.88
C PRO A 195 -7.36 -18.04 1.99
N PHE A 196 -6.51 -19.02 1.74
CA PHE A 196 -5.50 -19.48 2.71
C PHE A 196 -4.35 -18.49 2.83
N LEU A 197 -3.96 -17.86 1.72
CA LEU A 197 -2.99 -16.75 1.71
C LEU A 197 -3.54 -15.56 2.53
N ALA A 198 -4.79 -15.17 2.33
CA ALA A 198 -5.43 -14.09 3.09
C ALA A 198 -5.48 -14.39 4.60
N LEU A 199 -5.88 -15.61 4.99
CA LEU A 199 -5.87 -16.05 6.39
C LEU A 199 -4.45 -16.06 6.97
N GLY A 200 -3.48 -16.58 6.22
CA GLY A 200 -2.09 -16.59 6.64
C GLY A 200 -1.57 -15.18 6.90
N ASN A 201 -1.79 -14.26 5.98
CA ASN A 201 -1.41 -12.84 6.13
C ASN A 201 -2.12 -12.18 7.31
N PHE A 202 -3.39 -12.49 7.54
CA PHE A 202 -4.13 -12.02 8.71
C PHE A 202 -3.46 -12.46 10.01
N TYR A 203 -3.06 -13.72 10.13
CA TYR A 203 -2.41 -14.23 11.33
C TYR A 203 -0.98 -13.68 11.50
N VAL A 204 -0.24 -13.41 10.41
CA VAL A 204 1.05 -12.70 10.47
C VAL A 204 0.88 -11.32 11.09
N ASN A 205 -0.11 -10.54 10.65
CA ASN A 205 -0.40 -9.20 11.18
C ASN A 205 -0.79 -9.25 12.68
N ARG A 206 -1.31 -10.38 13.15
CA ARG A 206 -1.62 -10.63 14.57
C ARG A 206 -0.45 -11.28 15.33
N LYS A 207 0.68 -11.49 14.67
CA LYS A 207 1.87 -12.19 15.20
C LYS A 207 1.59 -13.65 15.65
N ASP A 208 0.49 -14.24 15.18
CA ASP A 208 0.17 -15.66 15.38
C ASP A 208 0.81 -16.49 14.24
N TYR A 209 2.14 -16.54 14.27
CA TYR A 209 2.93 -17.15 13.20
C TYR A 209 2.65 -18.65 13.04
N LYS A 210 2.26 -19.34 14.11
CA LYS A 210 1.90 -20.77 14.03
C LYS A 210 0.66 -20.97 13.15
N LYS A 211 -0.40 -20.19 13.41
CA LYS A 211 -1.60 -20.28 12.56
C LYS A 211 -1.36 -19.77 11.16
N SER A 212 -0.50 -18.77 10.97
CA SER A 212 -0.16 -18.32 9.61
C SER A 212 0.48 -19.44 8.80
N ILE A 213 1.42 -20.18 9.39
CA ILE A 213 2.06 -21.33 8.75
C ILE A 213 1.04 -22.40 8.41
N GLU A 214 0.12 -22.76 9.33
CA GLU A 214 -0.95 -23.73 9.07
C GLU A 214 -1.81 -23.34 7.86
N MET A 215 -2.11 -22.05 7.71
CA MET A 215 -2.90 -21.56 6.58
C MET A 215 -2.10 -21.60 5.27
N TYR A 216 -0.86 -21.15 5.28
CA TYR A 216 0.00 -21.23 4.11
C TYR A 216 0.28 -22.69 3.67
N GLU A 217 0.45 -23.61 4.62
CA GLU A 217 0.61 -25.03 4.32
C GLU A 217 -0.66 -25.63 3.65
N LYS A 218 -1.86 -25.19 4.04
CA LYS A 218 -3.08 -25.54 3.31
C LYS A 218 -3.06 -25.00 1.89
N GLY A 219 -2.53 -23.79 1.68
CA GLY A 219 -2.32 -23.26 0.34
C GLY A 219 -1.33 -24.11 -0.47
N LEU A 220 -0.22 -24.55 0.13
CA LEU A 220 0.76 -25.45 -0.52
C LEU A 220 0.23 -26.86 -0.81
N GLN A 221 -0.82 -27.31 -0.12
CA GLN A 221 -1.51 -28.56 -0.50
C GLN A 221 -2.27 -28.40 -1.81
N ILE A 222 -2.70 -27.18 -2.15
CA ILE A 222 -3.40 -26.86 -3.41
C ILE A 222 -2.39 -26.60 -4.52
N ASP A 223 -1.40 -25.75 -4.26
CA ASP A 223 -0.29 -25.48 -5.17
C ASP A 223 1.05 -25.74 -4.46
N PRO A 224 1.62 -26.96 -4.62
CA PRO A 224 2.88 -27.33 -3.99
C PRO A 224 4.11 -26.60 -4.50
N GLN A 225 3.99 -25.81 -5.59
CA GLN A 225 5.09 -25.06 -6.21
C GLN A 225 4.99 -23.56 -6.00
N ASP A 226 4.00 -23.07 -5.23
CA ASP A 226 3.84 -21.65 -4.94
C ASP A 226 5.03 -21.12 -4.10
N ASP A 227 5.92 -20.43 -4.78
CA ASP A 227 7.13 -19.83 -4.21
C ASP A 227 6.82 -18.70 -3.21
N ASN A 228 5.72 -17.98 -3.39
CA ASN A 228 5.28 -16.93 -2.48
C ASN A 228 4.79 -17.50 -1.15
N LEU A 229 4.03 -18.59 -1.17
CA LEU A 229 3.61 -19.27 0.06
C LEU A 229 4.82 -19.80 0.82
N MET A 230 5.79 -20.43 0.13
CA MET A 230 7.03 -20.89 0.76
C MET A 230 7.79 -19.74 1.40
N MET A 231 7.93 -18.61 0.69
CA MET A 231 8.57 -17.41 1.23
C MET A 231 7.83 -16.87 2.47
N ASN A 232 6.49 -16.87 2.47
CA ASN A 232 5.70 -16.39 3.62
C ASN A 232 5.79 -17.33 4.83
N ILE A 233 5.88 -18.64 4.60
CA ILE A 233 6.18 -19.62 5.66
C ILE A 233 7.57 -19.35 6.24
N ALA A 234 8.57 -19.16 5.38
CA ALA A 234 9.93 -18.84 5.80
C ALA A 234 9.99 -17.55 6.63
N ASN A 235 9.27 -16.49 6.19
CA ASN A 235 9.14 -15.23 6.94
C ASN A 235 8.53 -15.48 8.33
N SER A 236 7.51 -16.34 8.44
CA SER A 236 6.86 -16.68 9.69
C SER A 236 7.80 -17.45 10.63
N TYR A 237 8.57 -18.42 10.11
CA TYR A 237 9.59 -19.12 10.90
C TYR A 237 10.71 -18.19 11.34
N SER A 238 11.18 -17.29 10.48
CA SER A 238 12.17 -16.27 10.83
C SER A 238 11.68 -15.38 11.98
N ALA A 239 10.43 -14.93 11.93
CA ALA A 239 9.81 -14.13 12.99
C ALA A 239 9.66 -14.89 14.33
N MET A 240 9.62 -16.22 14.29
CA MET A 240 9.64 -17.09 15.48
C MET A 240 11.06 -17.41 15.99
N GLY A 241 12.11 -16.98 15.27
CA GLY A 241 13.50 -17.33 15.57
C GLY A 241 13.90 -18.75 15.11
N GLU A 242 13.03 -19.45 14.37
CA GLU A 242 13.29 -20.80 13.84
C GLU A 242 14.08 -20.69 12.51
N TYR A 243 15.28 -20.11 12.59
CA TYR A 243 16.09 -19.71 11.43
C TYR A 243 16.45 -20.85 10.46
N ALA A 244 16.64 -22.07 10.98
CA ALA A 244 16.96 -23.23 10.14
C ALA A 244 15.79 -23.60 9.22
N LYS A 245 14.57 -23.60 9.74
CA LYS A 245 13.38 -23.85 8.93
C LYS A 245 13.09 -22.72 7.96
N ALA A 246 13.32 -21.48 8.40
CA ALA A 246 13.18 -20.32 7.51
C ALA A 246 14.10 -20.45 6.30
N ASP A 247 15.37 -20.80 6.52
CA ASP A 247 16.35 -20.98 5.44
C ASP A 247 15.96 -22.11 4.47
N GLU A 248 15.50 -23.25 5.02
CA GLU A 248 15.00 -24.37 4.20
C GLU A 248 13.83 -23.95 3.28
N TYR A 249 12.85 -23.21 3.81
CA TYR A 249 11.70 -22.79 3.01
C TYR A 249 12.07 -21.71 1.98
N TYR A 250 13.02 -20.82 2.28
CA TYR A 250 13.55 -19.90 1.25
C TYR A 250 14.28 -20.68 0.15
N ASP A 251 15.06 -21.69 0.45
CA ASP A 251 15.75 -22.51 -0.55
C ASP A 251 14.76 -23.28 -1.40
N ARG A 252 13.69 -23.81 -0.82
CA ARG A 252 12.59 -24.43 -1.58
C ARG A 252 11.94 -23.43 -2.53
N ALA A 253 11.61 -22.22 -2.08
CA ALA A 253 11.06 -21.18 -2.92
C ALA A 253 11.99 -20.85 -4.09
N LEU A 254 13.29 -20.69 -3.84
CA LEU A 254 14.31 -20.41 -4.85
C LEU A 254 14.57 -21.58 -5.80
N THR A 255 14.24 -22.82 -5.41
CA THR A 255 14.30 -23.99 -6.30
C THR A 255 13.23 -23.91 -7.38
N PHE A 256 12.04 -23.41 -7.05
CA PHE A 256 10.95 -23.23 -8.02
C PHE A 256 11.06 -21.91 -8.78
N ASN A 257 11.50 -20.84 -8.12
CA ASN A 257 11.68 -19.53 -8.71
C ASN A 257 13.06 -18.95 -8.36
N PRO A 258 14.10 -19.25 -9.16
CA PRO A 258 15.45 -18.72 -8.95
C PRO A 258 15.56 -17.19 -9.05
N ASP A 259 14.57 -16.53 -9.68
CA ASP A 259 14.52 -15.06 -9.82
C ASP A 259 13.66 -14.39 -8.75
N LEU A 260 13.32 -15.07 -7.67
CA LEU A 260 12.57 -14.50 -6.55
C LEU A 260 13.46 -13.58 -5.69
N ALA A 261 13.66 -12.35 -6.15
CA ALA A 261 14.54 -11.36 -5.50
C ALA A 261 14.27 -11.17 -4.01
N MET A 262 12.98 -11.20 -3.62
CA MET A 262 12.57 -11.03 -2.21
C MET A 262 13.03 -12.18 -1.31
N ALA A 263 13.13 -13.40 -1.83
CA ALA A 263 13.67 -14.52 -1.06
C ALA A 263 15.16 -14.33 -0.77
N TYR A 264 15.93 -13.87 -1.75
CA TYR A 264 17.35 -13.51 -1.52
C TYR A 264 17.50 -12.37 -0.52
N TYR A 265 16.68 -11.33 -0.62
CA TYR A 265 16.68 -10.24 0.36
C TYR A 265 16.39 -10.75 1.78
N ASN A 266 15.39 -11.62 1.93
CA ASN A 266 15.02 -12.17 3.23
C ASN A 266 16.09 -13.15 3.77
N LYS A 267 16.74 -13.95 2.91
CA LYS A 267 17.90 -14.76 3.29
C LYS A 267 19.07 -13.91 3.77
N ALA A 268 19.31 -12.76 3.13
CA ALA A 268 20.33 -11.82 3.59
C ALA A 268 20.01 -11.29 5.00
N ARG A 269 18.74 -10.90 5.24
CA ARG A 269 18.28 -10.49 6.57
C ARG A 269 18.41 -11.61 7.59
N LEU A 270 18.01 -12.82 7.22
CA LEU A 270 18.13 -14.00 8.07
C LEU A 270 19.58 -14.23 8.51
N ALA A 271 20.54 -14.11 7.58
CA ALA A 271 21.96 -14.22 7.90
C ALA A 271 22.42 -13.12 8.87
N ILE A 272 21.97 -11.87 8.68
CA ILE A 272 22.26 -10.74 9.58
C ILE A 272 21.69 -11.00 10.98
N GLU A 273 20.49 -11.56 11.11
CA GLU A 273 19.83 -11.85 12.38
C GLU A 273 20.51 -13.02 13.10
N LYS A 274 20.87 -14.07 12.38
CA LYS A 274 21.51 -15.28 12.91
C LYS A 274 22.95 -15.03 13.39
N LYS A 275 23.70 -14.16 12.69
CA LYS A 275 25.09 -13.78 13.00
C LYS A 275 26.02 -14.97 13.22
N ASP A 276 25.92 -16.01 12.38
CA ASP A 276 26.91 -17.09 12.35
C ASP A 276 28.27 -16.59 11.78
N ASP A 277 29.30 -17.42 11.85
CA ASP A 277 30.67 -17.02 11.49
C ASP A 277 30.82 -16.44 10.06
N LEU A 278 29.95 -16.80 9.15
CA LEU A 278 29.95 -16.36 7.74
C LEU A 278 28.79 -15.44 7.38
N TRP A 279 28.11 -14.87 8.37
CA TRP A 279 26.88 -14.12 8.13
C TRP A 279 27.07 -12.92 7.18
N LYS A 280 28.20 -12.19 7.25
CA LYS A 280 28.49 -11.05 6.38
C LYS A 280 28.67 -11.48 4.92
N GLU A 281 29.44 -12.52 4.67
CA GLU A 281 29.70 -13.07 3.34
C GLU A 281 28.42 -13.59 2.72
N LYS A 282 27.65 -14.38 3.47
CA LYS A 282 26.33 -14.88 3.05
C LYS A 282 25.38 -13.74 2.71
N SER A 283 25.27 -12.75 3.62
CA SER A 283 24.40 -11.60 3.40
C SER A 283 24.80 -10.81 2.15
N MET A 284 26.08 -10.54 1.96
CA MET A 284 26.58 -9.84 0.79
C MET A 284 26.28 -10.61 -0.51
N THR A 285 26.43 -11.92 -0.49
CA THR A 285 26.12 -12.79 -1.62
C THR A 285 24.65 -12.71 -1.97
N TYR A 286 23.76 -12.87 -0.99
CA TYR A 286 22.31 -12.82 -1.21
C TYR A 286 21.85 -11.43 -1.64
N LEU A 287 22.40 -10.35 -1.04
CA LEU A 287 22.08 -8.97 -1.48
C LEU A 287 22.51 -8.72 -2.92
N ASN A 288 23.66 -9.24 -3.33
CA ASN A 288 24.13 -9.14 -4.72
C ASN A 288 23.19 -9.87 -5.69
N HIS A 289 22.68 -11.06 -5.33
CA HIS A 289 21.67 -11.76 -6.12
C HIS A 289 20.37 -10.96 -6.21
N CYS A 290 19.88 -10.46 -5.09
CA CYS A 290 18.68 -9.61 -5.08
C CYS A 290 18.86 -8.38 -5.98
N ILE A 291 19.99 -7.65 -5.86
CA ILE A 291 20.28 -6.44 -6.64
C ILE A 291 20.46 -6.77 -8.12
N LYS A 292 20.98 -7.95 -8.47
CA LYS A 292 21.09 -8.39 -9.88
C LYS A 292 19.71 -8.53 -10.52
N ILE A 293 18.73 -9.02 -9.78
CA ILE A 293 17.35 -9.22 -10.26
C ILE A 293 16.55 -7.90 -10.17
N MET A 294 16.69 -7.18 -9.05
CA MET A 294 16.01 -5.91 -8.76
C MET A 294 17.03 -4.82 -8.41
N PRO A 295 17.67 -4.17 -9.41
CA PRO A 295 18.80 -3.26 -9.20
C PRO A 295 18.47 -2.05 -8.31
N TYR A 296 17.23 -1.59 -8.36
CA TYR A 296 16.78 -0.37 -7.65
C TYR A 296 15.94 -0.68 -6.41
N TYR A 297 15.91 -1.93 -5.95
CA TYR A 297 15.25 -2.24 -4.68
C TYR A 297 16.06 -1.64 -3.52
N TYR A 298 15.55 -0.53 -2.98
CA TYR A 298 16.30 0.33 -2.07
C TYR A 298 16.72 -0.37 -0.77
N GLN A 299 15.89 -1.27 -0.20
CA GLN A 299 16.21 -1.97 1.04
C GLN A 299 17.46 -2.86 0.89
N SER A 300 17.58 -3.59 -0.24
CA SER A 300 18.77 -4.43 -0.46
C SER A 300 20.03 -3.58 -0.65
N ASN A 301 19.91 -2.45 -1.35
CA ASN A 301 21.03 -1.52 -1.53
C ASN A 301 21.44 -0.83 -0.22
N ILE A 302 20.48 -0.45 0.63
CA ILE A 302 20.75 0.09 1.98
C ILE A 302 21.47 -0.94 2.83
N ASN A 303 20.99 -2.19 2.87
CA ASN A 303 21.62 -3.25 3.64
C ASN A 303 23.04 -3.54 3.14
N LYS A 304 23.24 -3.60 1.82
CA LYS A 304 24.57 -3.74 1.22
C LYS A 304 25.49 -2.59 1.60
N ALA A 305 25.01 -1.35 1.49
CA ALA A 305 25.79 -0.18 1.91
C ALA A 305 26.10 -0.21 3.41
N GLY A 306 25.21 -0.72 4.24
CA GLY A 306 25.44 -0.95 5.66
C GLY A 306 26.63 -1.90 5.90
N LEU A 307 26.63 -3.06 5.26
CA LEU A 307 27.73 -4.03 5.34
C LEU A 307 29.05 -3.47 4.83
N LEU A 308 29.03 -2.76 3.71
CA LEU A 308 30.23 -2.08 3.16
C LEU A 308 30.81 -1.05 4.15
N ARG A 309 29.97 -0.28 4.84
CA ARG A 309 30.41 0.66 5.86
C ARG A 309 31.02 -0.03 7.09
N GLU A 310 30.46 -1.16 7.52
CA GLU A 310 31.06 -1.96 8.59
C GLU A 310 32.45 -2.47 8.25
N ASP A 311 32.72 -2.65 6.96
CA ASP A 311 34.05 -3.03 6.44
C ASP A 311 34.92 -1.80 6.07
N ASN A 312 34.50 -0.58 6.47
CA ASN A 312 35.12 0.70 6.15
C ASN A 312 35.18 1.05 4.65
N LYS A 313 34.41 0.36 3.81
CA LYS A 313 34.29 0.63 2.35
C LYS A 313 33.24 1.71 2.07
N ASN A 314 33.44 2.88 2.69
CA ASN A 314 32.46 3.96 2.66
C ASN A 314 32.23 4.54 1.26
N ALA A 315 33.26 4.55 0.39
CA ALA A 315 33.15 5.03 -0.99
C ALA A 315 32.24 4.11 -1.83
N GLU A 316 32.44 2.80 -1.72
CA GLU A 316 31.59 1.81 -2.41
C GLU A 316 30.14 1.88 -1.89
N ALA A 317 29.96 2.08 -0.59
CA ALA A 317 28.63 2.25 0.00
C ALA A 317 27.91 3.49 -0.57
N ALA A 318 28.59 4.61 -0.71
CA ALA A 318 28.03 5.83 -1.30
C ALA A 318 27.68 5.63 -2.79
N GLU A 319 28.53 4.93 -3.55
CA GLU A 319 28.28 4.62 -4.96
C GLU A 319 27.02 3.76 -5.16
N VAL A 320 26.87 2.70 -4.38
CA VAL A 320 25.68 1.81 -4.43
C VAL A 320 24.40 2.61 -4.19
N LEU A 321 24.40 3.50 -3.19
CA LEU A 321 23.22 4.31 -2.87
C LEU A 321 22.95 5.40 -3.90
N THR A 322 24.00 5.97 -4.51
CA THR A 322 23.88 6.99 -5.56
C THR A 322 23.13 6.42 -6.77
N LYS A 323 23.47 5.21 -7.22
CA LYS A 323 22.78 4.53 -8.33
C LYS A 323 21.28 4.38 -8.09
N VAL A 324 20.87 4.07 -6.86
CA VAL A 324 19.45 3.94 -6.50
C VAL A 324 18.76 5.30 -6.47
N ILE A 325 19.42 6.32 -5.88
CA ILE A 325 18.84 7.66 -5.75
C ILE A 325 18.67 8.34 -7.11
N GLU A 326 19.62 8.14 -8.04
CA GLU A 326 19.55 8.70 -9.40
C GLU A 326 18.52 8.03 -10.29
N ALA A 327 18.25 6.73 -10.07
CA ALA A 327 17.29 5.96 -10.85
C ALA A 327 15.83 6.21 -10.44
N THR A 328 15.60 6.88 -9.32
CA THR A 328 14.29 6.96 -8.68
C THR A 328 13.99 8.42 -8.30
N GLN A 329 12.71 8.81 -8.33
CA GLN A 329 12.32 10.16 -7.93
C GLN A 329 12.13 10.23 -6.40
N VAL A 330 12.73 11.26 -5.76
CA VAL A 330 12.42 11.63 -4.37
C VAL A 330 10.91 11.94 -4.27
N PRO A 331 10.11 11.43 -3.27
CA PRO A 331 10.48 11.31 -1.87
C PRO A 331 10.65 9.88 -1.31
N ASP A 332 10.50 8.83 -2.13
CA ASP A 332 10.38 7.45 -1.60
C ASP A 332 11.69 6.89 -1.01
N TYR A 333 12.82 7.52 -1.29
CA TYR A 333 14.15 7.01 -0.94
C TYR A 333 14.94 7.88 0.05
N VAL A 334 14.24 8.63 0.88
CA VAL A 334 14.84 9.49 1.92
C VAL A 334 15.82 8.71 2.80
N MET A 335 15.52 7.44 3.08
CA MET A 335 16.42 6.59 3.85
C MET A 335 17.73 6.27 3.10
N ALA A 336 17.69 6.08 1.80
CA ALA A 336 18.91 5.87 1.00
C ALA A 336 19.79 7.13 0.99
N ILE A 337 19.18 8.31 0.88
CA ILE A 337 19.87 9.61 0.98
C ILE A 337 20.51 9.75 2.36
N LEU A 338 19.80 9.45 3.44
CA LEU A 338 20.36 9.47 4.79
C LEU A 338 21.58 8.55 4.91
N GLN A 339 21.47 7.32 4.41
CA GLN A 339 22.56 6.34 4.48
C GLN A 339 23.75 6.75 3.60
N ARG A 340 23.53 7.42 2.46
CA ARG A 340 24.61 7.99 1.63
C ARG A 340 25.30 9.16 2.33
N GLY A 341 24.54 10.04 2.94
CA GLY A 341 25.08 11.13 3.76
C GLY A 341 25.99 10.61 4.89
N ILE A 342 25.58 9.52 5.56
CA ILE A 342 26.41 8.85 6.57
C ILE A 342 27.72 8.33 5.93
N ALA A 343 27.63 7.69 4.76
CA ALA A 343 28.81 7.19 4.06
C ALA A 343 29.77 8.33 3.65
N TYR A 344 29.26 9.48 3.18
CA TYR A 344 30.06 10.67 2.89
C TYR A 344 30.71 11.24 4.15
N ARG A 345 29.96 11.33 5.26
CA ARG A 345 30.54 11.82 6.54
C ARG A 345 31.67 10.93 7.01
N LEU A 346 31.53 9.62 6.92
CA LEU A 346 32.60 8.67 7.29
C LEU A 346 33.84 8.74 6.37
N GLN A 347 33.68 9.24 5.14
CA GLN A 347 34.82 9.56 4.23
C GLN A 347 35.45 10.94 4.49
N GLY A 348 34.88 11.74 5.39
CA GLY A 348 35.31 13.13 5.59
C GLY A 348 34.76 14.12 4.55
N LEU A 349 33.86 13.68 3.66
CA LEU A 349 33.21 14.49 2.63
C LEU A 349 32.03 15.27 3.23
N MET A 350 32.36 16.21 4.15
CA MET A 350 31.34 16.91 4.96
C MET A 350 30.36 17.73 4.13
N PRO A 351 30.74 18.46 3.06
CA PRO A 351 29.78 19.21 2.24
C PRO A 351 28.74 18.31 1.58
N GLN A 352 29.16 17.14 1.04
CA GLN A 352 28.25 16.17 0.43
C GLN A 352 27.32 15.54 1.47
N ALA A 353 27.85 15.21 2.65
CA ALA A 353 27.06 14.71 3.76
C ALA A 353 25.99 15.71 4.20
N LEU A 354 26.34 16.99 4.35
CA LEU A 354 25.38 18.04 4.71
C LEU A 354 24.29 18.23 3.65
N ASN A 355 24.64 18.16 2.37
CA ASN A 355 23.67 18.25 1.29
C ASN A 355 22.61 17.13 1.41
N ASP A 356 23.06 15.89 1.64
CA ASP A 356 22.16 14.75 1.83
C ASP A 356 21.32 14.89 3.10
N PHE A 357 21.91 15.27 4.23
CA PHE A 357 21.19 15.44 5.49
C PHE A 357 20.18 16.59 5.44
N ASN A 358 20.49 17.69 4.75
CA ASN A 358 19.55 18.78 4.52
C ASN A 358 18.38 18.35 3.61
N THR A 359 18.65 17.50 2.61
CA THR A 359 17.61 16.91 1.80
C THR A 359 16.68 16.04 2.67
N VAL A 360 17.24 15.20 3.54
CA VAL A 360 16.42 14.41 4.50
C VAL A 360 15.62 15.33 5.43
N LEU A 361 16.21 16.42 5.91
CA LEU A 361 15.53 17.38 6.79
C LEU A 361 14.32 18.02 6.11
N LEU A 362 14.40 18.29 4.81
CA LEU A 362 13.30 18.86 4.02
C LEU A 362 12.08 17.93 3.97
N TYR A 363 12.29 16.62 3.81
CA TYR A 363 11.20 15.63 3.71
C TYR A 363 10.78 15.05 5.07
N GLN A 364 11.71 14.95 5.99
CA GLN A 364 11.51 14.37 7.32
C GLN A 364 12.13 15.26 8.42
N PRO A 365 11.54 16.42 8.72
CA PRO A 365 12.12 17.40 9.65
C PRO A 365 12.28 16.90 11.09
N HIS A 366 11.56 15.83 11.44
CA HIS A 366 11.56 15.22 12.78
C HIS A 366 12.33 13.90 12.85
N ASN A 367 13.14 13.59 11.83
CA ASN A 367 13.96 12.37 11.81
C ASN A 367 15.15 12.51 12.78
N ILE A 368 15.05 11.87 13.93
CA ILE A 368 16.05 11.94 15.01
C ILE A 368 17.42 11.48 14.54
N GLN A 369 17.50 10.40 13.76
CA GLN A 369 18.76 9.89 13.21
C GLN A 369 19.44 10.93 12.31
N ASN A 370 18.67 11.65 11.48
CA ASN A 370 19.18 12.71 10.65
C ASN A 370 19.67 13.90 11.49
N LEU A 371 18.91 14.30 12.50
CA LEU A 371 19.32 15.37 13.42
C LEU A 371 20.62 15.01 14.15
N SER A 372 20.80 13.76 14.61
CA SER A 372 22.06 13.29 15.20
C SER A 372 23.22 13.36 14.20
N ASN A 373 23.03 12.96 12.95
CA ASN A 373 24.06 13.05 11.91
C ASN A 373 24.43 14.50 11.57
N LEU A 374 23.47 15.43 11.52
CA LEU A 374 23.73 16.86 11.37
C LEU A 374 24.58 17.40 12.51
N VAL A 375 24.21 17.06 13.76
CA VAL A 375 24.98 17.45 14.97
C VAL A 375 26.41 16.97 14.87
N GLN A 376 26.62 15.68 14.60
CA GLN A 376 27.95 15.09 14.49
C GLN A 376 28.77 15.73 13.36
N THR A 377 28.14 16.04 12.21
CA THR A 377 28.81 16.64 11.06
C THR A 377 29.23 18.07 11.36
N TYR A 378 28.34 18.92 11.86
CA TYR A 378 28.66 20.29 12.24
C TYR A 378 29.67 20.36 13.37
N TYR A 379 29.55 19.44 14.37
CA TYR A 379 30.55 19.36 15.44
C TYR A 379 31.95 19.02 14.92
N ALA A 380 32.05 18.04 13.99
CA ALA A 380 33.31 17.66 13.35
C ALA A 380 33.92 18.82 12.53
N MET A 381 33.09 19.65 11.91
CA MET A 381 33.50 20.86 11.17
C MET A 381 33.81 22.05 12.08
N ARG A 382 33.65 21.94 13.39
CA ARG A 382 33.75 22.98 14.40
C ARG A 382 32.72 24.12 14.26
N PHE A 383 31.59 23.86 13.58
CA PHE A 383 30.43 24.76 13.54
C PHE A 383 29.54 24.51 14.75
N PHE A 384 30.03 25.00 15.93
CA PHE A 384 29.42 24.64 17.21
C PHE A 384 28.04 25.26 17.44
N ASN A 385 27.74 26.39 16.83
CA ASN A 385 26.43 27.03 16.93
C ASN A 385 25.34 26.18 16.21
N GLU A 386 25.65 25.73 15.01
CA GLU A 386 24.79 24.87 14.19
C GLU A 386 24.62 23.50 14.87
N ALA A 387 25.73 22.94 15.36
CA ALA A 387 25.67 21.68 16.12
C ALA A 387 24.76 21.81 17.35
N MET A 388 24.85 22.92 18.08
CA MET A 388 24.00 23.18 19.26
C MET A 388 22.53 23.39 18.87
N HIS A 389 22.27 24.08 17.75
CA HIS A 389 20.91 24.27 17.24
C HIS A 389 20.23 22.92 16.93
N PHE A 390 20.89 22.07 16.13
CA PHE A 390 20.34 20.77 15.77
C PHE A 390 20.26 19.80 16.96
N ALA A 391 21.19 19.88 17.92
CA ALA A 391 21.12 19.12 19.15
C ALA A 391 19.89 19.51 20.01
N GLY A 392 19.57 20.80 20.05
CA GLY A 392 18.35 21.29 20.71
C GLY A 392 17.06 20.78 20.05
N LEU A 393 17.03 20.76 18.71
CA LEU A 393 15.90 20.18 17.96
C LEU A 393 15.80 18.66 18.20
N GLY A 394 16.93 17.94 18.13
CA GLY A 394 16.99 16.50 18.36
C GLY A 394 16.49 16.11 19.76
N LEU A 395 16.95 16.85 20.78
CA LEU A 395 16.51 16.64 22.17
C LEU A 395 15.00 16.85 22.33
N LYS A 396 14.43 17.90 21.70
CA LYS A 396 13.01 18.17 21.72
C LYS A 396 12.18 17.04 21.09
N GLU A 397 12.63 16.52 19.94
CA GLU A 397 11.93 15.43 19.26
C GLU A 397 12.11 14.10 19.98
N ALA A 398 13.28 13.82 20.55
CA ALA A 398 13.53 12.64 21.35
C ALA A 398 12.63 12.58 22.59
N ASN A 399 12.51 13.69 23.32
CA ASN A 399 11.59 13.82 24.45
C ASN A 399 10.12 13.60 24.05
N LYS A 400 9.68 14.15 22.91
CA LYS A 400 8.33 13.98 22.39
C LYS A 400 7.99 12.54 22.05
N GLN A 401 9.00 11.77 21.58
CA GLN A 401 8.85 10.38 21.19
C GLN A 401 9.21 9.38 22.30
N ASN A 402 9.57 9.85 23.52
CA ASN A 402 10.05 9.04 24.65
C ASN A 402 11.31 8.19 24.32
N TRP A 403 12.21 8.72 23.48
CA TRP A 403 13.46 8.05 23.09
C TRP A 403 14.62 8.46 24.01
N HIS A 404 14.59 8.03 25.27
CA HIS A 404 15.56 8.41 26.31
C HIS A 404 17.02 8.13 25.97
N HIS A 405 17.31 7.16 25.13
CA HIS A 405 18.67 6.88 24.68
C HIS A 405 19.25 8.04 23.83
N CYS A 406 18.44 8.66 22.96
CA CYS A 406 18.87 9.78 22.13
C CYS A 406 18.98 11.09 22.93
N ASP A 407 18.22 11.24 24.01
CA ASP A 407 18.29 12.40 24.90
C ASP A 407 19.70 12.58 25.48
N VAL A 408 20.34 11.47 25.85
CA VAL A 408 21.70 11.48 26.43
C VAL A 408 22.71 11.97 25.38
N GLU A 409 22.67 11.45 24.16
CA GLU A 409 23.60 11.83 23.08
C GLU A 409 23.54 13.32 22.79
N PHE A 410 22.36 13.88 22.58
CA PHE A 410 22.18 15.31 22.30
C PHE A 410 22.60 16.18 23.48
N SER A 411 22.27 15.78 24.71
CA SER A 411 22.62 16.49 25.94
C SER A 411 24.12 16.51 26.16
N GLU A 412 24.83 15.41 25.88
CA GLU A 412 26.28 15.34 25.98
C GLU A 412 26.98 16.30 25.02
N VAL A 413 26.55 16.36 23.74
CA VAL A 413 27.13 17.29 22.77
C VAL A 413 26.91 18.73 23.21
N ILE A 414 25.69 19.10 23.65
CA ILE A 414 25.41 20.44 24.18
C ILE A 414 26.34 20.78 25.36
N ASN A 415 26.51 19.84 26.29
CA ASN A 415 27.35 20.06 27.47
C ASN A 415 28.84 20.19 27.11
N ARG A 416 29.34 19.38 26.15
CA ARG A 416 30.73 19.50 25.64
C ARG A 416 31.00 20.86 25.00
N ILE A 417 30.08 21.34 24.15
CA ILE A 417 30.22 22.66 23.49
C ILE A 417 30.21 23.77 24.54
N LYS A 418 29.31 23.73 25.52
CA LYS A 418 29.26 24.70 26.63
C LYS A 418 30.50 24.68 27.47
N ALA A 419 31.08 23.51 27.74
CA ALA A 419 32.33 23.36 28.49
C ALA A 419 33.50 24.00 27.71
N MET A 420 33.64 23.75 26.40
CA MET A 420 34.65 24.38 25.55
C MET A 420 34.54 25.90 25.52
N ALA A 421 33.31 26.44 25.42
CA ALA A 421 33.07 27.86 25.43
C ALA A 421 33.52 28.51 26.77
N ARG A 422 33.32 27.82 27.90
CA ARG A 422 33.77 28.28 29.22
C ARG A 422 35.29 28.28 29.35
N LEU A 423 35.98 27.27 28.84
CA LEU A 423 37.44 27.19 28.85
C LEU A 423 38.06 28.31 28.03
N ASN A 424 37.54 28.59 26.83
CA ASN A 424 38.01 29.67 25.97
C ASN A 424 37.82 31.05 26.62
N THR A 425 36.76 31.24 27.42
CA THR A 425 36.54 32.49 28.16
C THR A 425 37.49 32.63 29.35
N VAL A 426 37.91 31.54 29.99
CA VAL A 426 38.89 31.56 31.08
C VAL A 426 40.29 31.86 30.52
N GLU A 427 40.70 31.20 29.42
CA GLU A 427 42.01 31.47 28.76
C GLU A 427 42.13 32.88 28.23
N GLN A 428 41.04 33.48 27.71
CA GLN A 428 41.03 34.89 27.28
C GLN A 428 41.13 35.86 28.46
N ASN A 429 40.55 35.53 29.60
CA ASN A 429 40.67 36.35 30.82
C ASN A 429 42.07 36.24 31.45
N ASP A 430 42.68 35.05 31.46
CA ASP A 430 44.03 34.87 31.94
C ASP A 430 45.07 35.56 31.05
N SER A 431 44.89 35.48 29.71
CA SER A 431 45.80 36.21 28.77
C SER A 431 45.63 37.73 28.81
N SER A 432 44.49 38.23 29.30
CA SER A 432 44.26 39.67 29.50
C SER A 432 44.86 40.20 30.81
N VAL A 433 45.17 39.31 31.77
CA VAL A 433 45.80 39.67 33.06
C VAL A 433 47.34 39.75 32.91
N ASP A 434 47.92 38.98 31.97
CA ASP A 434 49.41 39.02 31.73
C ASP A 434 49.85 40.18 30.85
N THR A 435 48.91 40.94 30.27
CA THR A 435 49.27 42.17 29.43
C THR A 435 49.21 43.45 30.22
N ILE A 436 48.98 43.40 31.55
CA ILE A 436 48.98 44.61 32.44
C ILE A 436 50.08 44.45 33.52
N LYS A 437 51.27 44.04 33.15
CA LYS A 437 52.47 44.17 33.99
C LYS A 437 53.62 44.84 33.20
#